data_e315ff0ff806827fe810da0ee2880787
#
_entry.id   e315ff0ff806827fe810da0ee2880787
#
_cell.length_a   1.000
_cell.length_b   1.000
_cell.length_c   1.000
_cell.angle_alpha   90.00
_cell.angle_beta   90.00
_cell.angle_gamma   90.00
#
_symmetry.space_group_name_H-M   'P 1'
#
loop_
_entity.id
_entity.type
_entity.pdbx_description
1 polymer ?
#
loop_
_entity_poly.entity_id
_entity_poly.type
_entity_poly.pdbx_seq_one_letter_code
_entity_poly.pdbx_strand_id
1 'polypeptide(L)'
;MNKIIRTLLLLTLMAGYGHMQAQDVMVISKTNGKDVRFNANNVDSVFYESVYSLPYSNALNGEQGNFSVLNKTMPAGFASVWKGDSRYACMKASGYANGQKYDTESWLISPKVGLLNTTSATLTFEHAGKYFQDITQEVFVYVRGDNGMWEQQTISTYPTSYTFKKATIDLSKYLGQAVEVAFVYTSTSASAGTWEVKNVSITGSSNPSTNPDTPPTGVNGYVEVPFITDTQRAKEELKYIQHSFNYGGKEVRSYEMLYDTTLKMAYWVAYPLCAFYTKKNGERTNAWGYDPKLPESKQSTMKKGLGHGYDRGHQIPSADRLVTEESNNQTFYYTNMTPQLSGLNQKTWQQLEAALRSKYMPTTDTLYVVTGAMPTTAENTTITYMKDNKGVDIAIPKYYFKAICALNRTTGEAKTLAFKIDHKATNDNYMNYVISVAELERLTGFTFFPSIDPKYKKSTSW
;
A
#
# COMPACT_ATOMS: atom_id res chain seq x y z
N MET A 1 10.75 6.71 -0.71
CA MET A 1 11.44 7.95 -1.14
C MET A 1 11.29 8.98 -0.03
N ASN A 2 12.30 9.05 0.84
CA ASN A 2 12.23 9.99 1.96
C ASN A 2 12.46 11.41 1.47
N LYS A 3 11.44 12.24 1.58
CA LYS A 3 11.58 13.68 1.39
C LYS A 3 11.95 14.29 2.73
N ILE A 4 13.22 14.63 2.91
CA ILE A 4 13.65 15.44 4.05
C ILE A 4 13.37 16.89 3.69
N ILE A 5 12.34 17.47 4.30
CA ILE A 5 12.11 18.91 4.25
C ILE A 5 12.94 19.52 5.39
N ARG A 6 14.03 20.17 5.02
CA ARG A 6 14.80 21.02 5.98
C ARG A 6 14.33 22.45 5.81
N THR A 7 13.58 22.95 6.76
CA THR A 7 13.31 24.39 6.92
C THR A 7 14.47 24.99 7.70
N LEU A 8 15.30 25.77 7.04
CA LEU A 8 16.37 26.53 7.69
C LEU A 8 15.79 27.89 8.10
N LEU A 9 15.50 28.05 9.40
CA LEU A 9 15.17 29.35 9.98
C LEU A 9 16.47 30.06 10.31
N LEU A 10 16.84 31.08 9.55
CA LEU A 10 17.97 31.98 9.90
C LEU A 10 17.44 33.09 10.77
N LEU A 11 17.82 33.09 12.06
CA LEU A 11 17.68 34.25 12.93
C LEU A 11 18.80 35.24 12.55
N THR A 12 18.45 36.42 12.04
CA THR A 12 19.40 37.51 11.82
C THR A 12 19.52 38.37 13.07
N LEU A 13 20.74 38.42 13.63
CA LEU A 13 21.14 39.52 14.54
C LEU A 13 21.31 40.81 13.73
N MET A 14 20.59 41.84 14.09
CA MET A 14 20.74 43.16 13.50
C MET A 14 22.05 43.84 13.95
N ALA A 15 22.92 44.15 12.99
CA ALA A 15 23.85 45.26 13.08
C ALA A 15 23.99 45.85 11.67
N GLY A 16 23.68 47.10 11.53
CA GLY A 16 23.38 47.89 10.36
C GLY A 16 24.26 47.79 9.11
N TYR A 17 23.62 48.23 8.03
CA TYR A 17 24.04 48.53 6.67
C TYR A 17 23.65 47.47 5.61
N GLY A 18 22.66 47.84 4.81
CA GLY A 18 22.31 47.22 3.54
C GLY A 18 21.22 46.15 3.69
N HIS A 19 20.01 46.48 3.27
CA HIS A 19 18.92 45.50 3.15
C HIS A 19 19.24 44.45 2.09
N MET A 20 19.91 43.36 2.48
CA MET A 20 19.79 42.08 1.73
C MET A 20 18.52 41.42 2.21
N GLN A 21 17.45 41.45 1.42
CA GLN A 21 16.29 40.62 1.66
C GLN A 21 16.71 39.16 1.46
N ALA A 22 16.76 38.41 2.54
CA ALA A 22 16.91 36.96 2.45
C ALA A 22 15.64 36.39 1.80
N GLN A 23 15.82 35.64 0.74
CA GLN A 23 14.74 34.96 0.05
C GLN A 23 14.58 33.56 0.67
N ASP A 24 13.42 33.27 1.26
CA ASP A 24 13.13 31.93 1.78
C ASP A 24 13.01 30.96 0.61
N VAL A 25 13.80 29.90 0.64
CA VAL A 25 13.85 28.88 -0.41
C VAL A 25 13.49 27.52 0.21
N MET A 26 12.41 26.91 -0.28
CA MET A 26 12.12 25.52 0.01
C MET A 26 13.00 24.62 -0.88
N VAL A 27 13.75 23.71 -0.28
CA VAL A 27 14.62 22.77 -0.99
C VAL A 27 14.05 21.36 -0.86
N ILE A 28 13.73 20.74 -1.98
CA ILE A 28 13.40 19.32 -2.03
C ILE A 28 14.61 18.58 -2.56
N SER A 29 15.31 17.87 -1.66
CA SER A 29 16.45 17.03 -2.03
C SER A 29 15.94 15.72 -2.63
N LYS A 30 16.29 15.44 -3.88
CA LYS A 30 15.98 14.18 -4.56
C LYS A 30 17.04 13.13 -4.23
N THR A 31 16.63 11.87 -4.20
CA THR A 31 17.54 10.73 -3.94
C THR A 31 18.66 10.58 -4.98
N ASN A 32 18.55 11.20 -6.13
CA ASN A 32 19.60 11.24 -7.16
C ASN A 32 20.61 12.39 -6.98
N GLY A 33 20.61 13.04 -5.81
CA GLY A 33 21.53 14.13 -5.46
C GLY A 33 21.21 15.47 -6.13
N LYS A 34 20.08 15.60 -6.84
CA LYS A 34 19.62 16.86 -7.42
C LYS A 34 18.58 17.50 -6.52
N ASP A 35 18.88 18.67 -6.01
CA ASP A 35 17.92 19.50 -5.28
C ASP A 35 17.01 20.23 -6.25
N VAL A 36 15.72 20.28 -5.93
CA VAL A 36 14.78 21.20 -6.56
C VAL A 36 14.51 22.33 -5.58
N ARG A 37 14.69 23.56 -6.01
CA ARG A 37 14.56 24.76 -5.20
C ARG A 37 13.34 25.55 -5.64
N PHE A 38 12.50 25.93 -4.68
CA PHE A 38 11.33 26.76 -4.90
C PHE A 38 11.43 28.01 -4.03
N ASN A 39 10.99 29.16 -4.55
CA ASN A 39 10.74 30.29 -3.69
C ASN A 39 9.61 29.94 -2.73
N ALA A 40 9.87 29.96 -1.41
CA ALA A 40 8.89 29.57 -0.41
C ALA A 40 7.61 30.42 -0.47
N ASN A 41 7.72 31.68 -0.89
CA ASN A 41 6.58 32.57 -1.07
C ASN A 41 5.63 32.17 -2.22
N ASN A 42 6.07 31.27 -3.09
CA ASN A 42 5.27 30.73 -4.20
C ASN A 42 4.72 29.33 -3.89
N VAL A 43 4.82 28.87 -2.63
CA VAL A 43 4.36 27.56 -2.19
C VAL A 43 3.23 27.76 -1.21
N ASP A 44 1.99 27.59 -1.68
CA ASP A 44 0.80 27.73 -0.83
C ASP A 44 0.62 26.56 0.12
N SER A 45 0.98 25.36 -0.32
CA SER A 45 0.83 24.13 0.46
C SER A 45 1.75 23.02 -0.03
N VAL A 46 2.11 22.11 0.89
CA VAL A 46 2.81 20.85 0.57
C VAL A 46 1.95 19.71 1.09
N PHE A 47 1.56 18.82 0.20
CA PHE A 47 0.77 17.64 0.54
C PHE A 47 1.37 16.38 -0.09
N TYR A 48 1.05 15.24 0.52
CA TYR A 48 1.41 13.94 0.00
C TYR A 48 0.17 13.29 -0.60
N GLU A 49 0.31 12.77 -1.80
CA GLU A 49 -0.78 12.10 -2.49
C GLU A 49 -0.51 10.59 -2.56
N SER A 50 -1.54 9.79 -2.27
CA SER A 50 -1.46 8.35 -2.42
C SER A 50 -1.67 7.96 -3.88
N VAL A 51 -0.70 7.24 -4.44
CA VAL A 51 -0.72 6.78 -5.84
C VAL A 51 -0.55 5.27 -5.85
N TYR A 52 -1.47 4.56 -6.52
CA TYR A 52 -1.36 3.11 -6.71
C TYR A 52 -0.22 2.76 -7.67
N SER A 53 0.44 1.62 -7.40
CA SER A 53 1.50 1.12 -8.27
C SER A 53 0.98 0.17 -9.34
N LEU A 54 1.80 -0.06 -10.36
CA LEU A 54 1.57 -1.11 -11.36
C LEU A 54 2.05 -2.49 -10.84
N PRO A 55 1.39 -3.58 -11.25
CA PRO A 55 0.12 -3.60 -11.96
C PRO A 55 -1.05 -3.19 -11.07
N TYR A 56 -1.92 -2.33 -11.56
CA TYR A 56 -3.16 -1.96 -10.89
C TYR A 56 -4.32 -2.75 -11.48
N SER A 57 -5.23 -3.26 -10.64
CA SER A 57 -6.45 -3.89 -11.10
C SER A 57 -7.61 -3.68 -10.13
N ASN A 58 -8.81 -3.56 -10.69
CA ASN A 58 -10.06 -3.57 -9.95
C ASN A 58 -11.10 -4.37 -10.74
N ALA A 59 -11.66 -5.39 -10.13
CA ALA A 59 -12.62 -6.26 -10.78
C ALA A 59 -13.95 -5.57 -11.09
N LEU A 60 -14.34 -4.55 -10.32
CA LEU A 60 -15.66 -3.88 -10.39
C LEU A 60 -16.83 -4.89 -10.45
N ASN A 61 -16.74 -5.95 -9.66
CA ASN A 61 -17.62 -7.12 -9.71
C ASN A 61 -18.93 -6.92 -8.93
N GLY A 62 -19.65 -5.86 -9.25
CA GLY A 62 -20.89 -5.47 -8.57
C GLY A 62 -20.68 -4.48 -7.44
N GLU A 63 -19.43 -4.07 -7.23
CA GLU A 63 -19.04 -3.06 -6.26
C GLU A 63 -18.11 -2.03 -6.91
N GLN A 64 -18.19 -0.80 -6.44
CA GLN A 64 -17.40 0.34 -6.91
C GLN A 64 -15.89 0.17 -6.58
N GLY A 65 -15.55 -0.63 -5.57
CA GLY A 65 -14.18 -0.80 -5.09
C GLY A 65 -13.58 0.53 -4.64
N ASN A 66 -12.38 0.84 -5.13
CA ASN A 66 -11.69 2.09 -4.84
C ASN A 66 -11.91 3.19 -5.91
N PHE A 67 -12.88 3.00 -6.82
CA PHE A 67 -13.33 4.04 -7.72
C PHE A 67 -14.25 5.03 -7.01
N SER A 68 -14.37 6.24 -7.53
CA SER A 68 -15.33 7.25 -7.10
C SER A 68 -16.35 7.52 -8.20
N VAL A 69 -17.57 7.90 -7.81
CA VAL A 69 -18.63 8.30 -8.75
C VAL A 69 -18.87 9.80 -8.62
N LEU A 70 -18.79 10.51 -9.74
CA LEU A 70 -19.13 11.93 -9.86
C LEU A 70 -20.31 12.09 -10.81
N ASN A 71 -21.51 12.34 -10.30
CA ASN A 71 -22.68 12.65 -11.10
C ASN A 71 -22.70 14.16 -11.40
N LYS A 72 -22.40 14.56 -12.64
CA LYS A 72 -22.43 15.97 -13.07
C LYS A 72 -23.84 16.40 -13.44
N THR A 73 -24.59 15.54 -14.11
CA THR A 73 -26.01 15.73 -14.42
C THR A 73 -26.75 14.48 -14.00
N MET A 74 -27.73 14.64 -13.13
CA MET A 74 -28.54 13.54 -12.61
C MET A 74 -29.93 14.04 -12.26
N PRO A 75 -31.01 13.39 -12.73
CA PRO A 75 -32.37 13.82 -12.43
C PRO A 75 -32.71 13.58 -10.95
N ALA A 76 -33.65 14.36 -10.45
CA ALA A 76 -34.19 14.19 -9.11
C ALA A 76 -34.76 12.76 -8.92
N GLY A 77 -34.47 12.15 -7.78
CA GLY A 77 -34.91 10.79 -7.47
C GLY A 77 -33.95 9.67 -7.88
N PHE A 78 -32.89 9.99 -8.61
CA PHE A 78 -31.77 9.02 -8.80
C PHE A 78 -30.84 9.06 -7.59
N ALA A 79 -30.48 7.89 -7.07
CA ALA A 79 -29.44 7.79 -6.04
C ALA A 79 -28.05 7.94 -6.66
N SER A 80 -27.83 7.37 -7.85
CA SER A 80 -26.63 7.47 -8.67
C SER A 80 -26.93 6.96 -10.07
N VAL A 81 -26.18 7.41 -11.07
CA VAL A 81 -26.23 6.87 -12.44
C VAL A 81 -25.41 5.58 -12.52
N TRP A 82 -24.17 5.59 -11.99
CA TRP A 82 -23.37 4.38 -11.83
C TRP A 82 -23.80 3.62 -10.58
N LYS A 83 -24.03 2.31 -10.73
CA LYS A 83 -24.39 1.39 -9.64
C LYS A 83 -23.69 0.06 -9.80
N GLY A 84 -23.35 -0.60 -8.70
CA GLY A 84 -22.94 -1.99 -8.72
C GLY A 84 -24.08 -2.91 -9.15
N ASP A 85 -23.79 -3.88 -10.02
CA ASP A 85 -24.71 -4.94 -10.42
C ASP A 85 -24.08 -6.29 -10.09
N SER A 86 -24.42 -6.85 -8.93
CA SER A 86 -23.89 -8.13 -8.45
C SER A 86 -24.33 -9.32 -9.30
N ARG A 87 -25.48 -9.22 -9.99
CA ARG A 87 -25.97 -10.28 -10.87
C ARG A 87 -25.06 -10.49 -12.09
N TYR A 88 -24.53 -9.40 -12.64
CA TYR A 88 -23.65 -9.43 -13.80
C TYR A 88 -22.19 -9.15 -13.44
N ALA A 89 -21.91 -9.02 -12.13
CA ALA A 89 -20.59 -8.75 -11.59
C ALA A 89 -19.87 -7.60 -12.31
N CYS A 90 -20.51 -6.41 -12.33
CA CYS A 90 -20.01 -5.23 -13.03
C CYS A 90 -20.49 -3.92 -12.35
N MET A 91 -19.87 -2.80 -12.70
CA MET A 91 -20.46 -1.48 -12.53
C MET A 91 -21.32 -1.16 -13.76
N LYS A 92 -22.54 -0.67 -13.52
CA LYS A 92 -23.53 -0.40 -14.56
C LYS A 92 -23.99 1.05 -14.48
N ALA A 93 -24.00 1.75 -15.62
CA ALA A 93 -24.60 3.07 -15.80
C ALA A 93 -25.82 3.01 -16.69
N SER A 94 -26.87 3.73 -16.33
CA SER A 94 -28.05 3.92 -17.17
C SER A 94 -28.80 5.17 -16.77
N GLY A 95 -29.20 5.96 -17.76
CA GLY A 95 -30.15 7.09 -17.63
C GLY A 95 -31.61 6.67 -17.81
N TYR A 96 -31.91 5.37 -17.85
CA TYR A 96 -33.27 4.87 -17.97
C TYR A 96 -33.81 4.39 -16.62
N ALA A 97 -34.93 4.95 -16.18
CA ALA A 97 -35.63 4.51 -14.98
C ALA A 97 -37.13 4.78 -15.10
N ASN A 98 -37.96 3.97 -14.43
CA ASN A 98 -39.40 4.11 -14.34
C ASN A 98 -40.08 4.28 -15.71
N GLY A 99 -39.58 3.59 -16.74
CA GLY A 99 -40.12 3.64 -18.10
C GLY A 99 -39.74 4.89 -18.91
N GLN A 100 -38.84 5.73 -18.40
CA GLN A 100 -38.45 7.00 -19.03
C GLN A 100 -36.95 7.12 -19.19
N LYS A 101 -36.49 7.88 -20.18
CA LYS A 101 -35.14 8.27 -20.45
C LYS A 101 -34.86 9.66 -19.88
N TYR A 102 -33.70 9.86 -19.33
CA TYR A 102 -33.28 11.09 -18.68
C TYR A 102 -31.94 11.58 -19.20
N ASP A 103 -31.77 12.90 -19.18
CA ASP A 103 -30.48 13.52 -19.42
C ASP A 103 -29.55 13.26 -18.22
N THR A 104 -28.40 12.61 -18.45
CA THR A 104 -27.40 12.32 -17.41
C THR A 104 -25.99 12.51 -17.94
N GLU A 105 -25.09 12.92 -17.04
CA GLU A 105 -23.65 12.80 -17.22
C GLU A 105 -23.05 12.32 -15.90
N SER A 106 -22.37 11.17 -15.93
CA SER A 106 -21.80 10.59 -14.74
C SER A 106 -20.46 9.90 -15.04
N TRP A 107 -19.53 10.09 -14.14
CA TRP A 107 -18.14 9.69 -14.22
C TRP A 107 -17.84 8.64 -13.16
N LEU A 108 -17.27 7.50 -13.56
CA LEU A 108 -16.69 6.48 -12.68
C LEU A 108 -15.17 6.62 -12.77
N ILE A 109 -14.55 7.16 -11.71
CA ILE A 109 -13.16 7.63 -11.71
C ILE A 109 -12.31 6.70 -10.88
N SER A 110 -11.20 6.21 -11.44
CA SER A 110 -10.21 5.41 -10.74
C SER A 110 -9.44 6.23 -9.71
N PRO A 111 -8.81 5.61 -8.72
CA PRO A 111 -7.77 6.28 -7.96
C PRO A 111 -6.58 6.61 -8.88
N LYS A 112 -5.65 7.42 -8.38
CA LYS A 112 -4.39 7.71 -9.08
C LYS A 112 -3.50 6.48 -9.14
N VAL A 113 -2.97 6.18 -10.32
CA VAL A 113 -2.06 5.07 -10.61
C VAL A 113 -0.76 5.63 -11.18
N GLY A 114 0.38 5.31 -10.54
CA GLY A 114 1.69 5.81 -10.94
C GLY A 114 2.27 5.03 -12.11
N LEU A 115 2.64 5.75 -13.16
CA LEU A 115 3.40 5.24 -14.31
C LEU A 115 4.87 5.66 -14.24
N LEU A 116 5.36 5.95 -13.03
CA LEU A 116 6.74 6.33 -12.77
C LEU A 116 7.68 5.15 -13.05
N ASN A 117 8.79 5.40 -13.73
CA ASN A 117 9.79 4.38 -14.08
C ASN A 117 9.29 3.23 -14.97
N THR A 118 8.20 3.42 -15.71
CA THR A 118 7.70 2.47 -16.70
C THR A 118 8.17 2.84 -18.11
N THR A 119 8.38 1.83 -18.93
CA THR A 119 8.75 1.98 -20.36
C THR A 119 7.56 1.77 -21.28
N SER A 120 6.48 1.18 -20.78
CA SER A 120 5.18 1.07 -21.44
C SER A 120 4.08 1.00 -20.40
N ALA A 121 2.89 1.48 -20.73
CA ALA A 121 1.71 1.33 -19.89
C ALA A 121 0.46 1.16 -20.74
N THR A 122 -0.44 0.27 -20.31
CA THR A 122 -1.66 -0.08 -21.02
C THR A 122 -2.81 -0.22 -20.04
N LEU A 123 -3.91 0.48 -20.33
CA LEU A 123 -5.20 0.27 -19.68
C LEU A 123 -5.96 -0.82 -20.43
N THR A 124 -6.51 -1.79 -19.72
CA THR A 124 -7.47 -2.77 -20.25
C THR A 124 -8.71 -2.80 -19.38
N PHE A 125 -9.85 -3.01 -20.00
CA PHE A 125 -11.11 -3.21 -19.30
C PHE A 125 -12.06 -4.04 -20.16
N GLU A 126 -13.06 -4.62 -19.52
CA GLU A 126 -14.14 -5.31 -20.20
C GLU A 126 -15.40 -4.47 -20.09
N HIS A 127 -16.12 -4.33 -21.20
CA HIS A 127 -17.38 -3.61 -21.20
C HIS A 127 -18.44 -4.27 -22.09
N ALA A 128 -19.69 -4.04 -21.71
CA ALA A 128 -20.88 -4.49 -22.45
C ALA A 128 -21.89 -3.33 -22.48
N GLY A 129 -22.82 -3.37 -23.42
CA GLY A 129 -23.85 -2.33 -23.46
C GLY A 129 -24.86 -2.51 -24.59
N LYS A 130 -26.04 -1.95 -24.38
CA LYS A 130 -27.17 -2.05 -25.31
C LYS A 130 -28.08 -0.82 -25.18
N TYR A 131 -28.94 -0.63 -26.18
CA TYR A 131 -29.97 0.43 -26.26
C TYR A 131 -29.44 1.85 -26.46
N PHE A 132 -28.18 1.98 -26.89
CA PHE A 132 -27.64 3.26 -27.36
C PHE A 132 -28.20 3.62 -28.74
N GLN A 133 -28.33 4.89 -29.00
CA GLN A 133 -28.55 5.38 -30.38
C GLN A 133 -27.20 5.35 -31.12
N ASP A 134 -26.17 5.88 -30.50
CA ASP A 134 -24.80 5.79 -30.95
C ASP A 134 -23.89 5.69 -29.72
N ILE A 135 -23.39 4.49 -29.42
CA ILE A 135 -22.55 4.23 -28.26
C ILE A 135 -21.27 5.07 -28.25
N THR A 136 -20.76 5.44 -29.45
CA THR A 136 -19.52 6.22 -29.57
C THR A 136 -19.70 7.68 -29.15
N GLN A 137 -20.94 8.14 -29.03
CA GLN A 137 -21.33 9.49 -28.60
C GLN A 137 -21.91 9.50 -27.18
N GLU A 138 -22.10 8.35 -26.56
CA GLU A 138 -22.78 8.22 -25.27
C GLU A 138 -21.87 7.66 -24.18
N VAL A 139 -20.73 6.99 -24.54
CA VAL A 139 -19.76 6.47 -23.58
C VAL A 139 -18.33 6.83 -23.98
N PHE A 140 -17.56 7.27 -22.98
CA PHE A 140 -16.20 7.77 -23.20
C PHE A 140 -15.26 7.26 -22.12
N VAL A 141 -13.97 7.16 -22.47
CA VAL A 141 -12.90 6.99 -21.50
C VAL A 141 -12.00 8.21 -21.55
N TYR A 142 -11.76 8.81 -20.40
CA TYR A 142 -10.83 9.90 -20.24
C TYR A 142 -9.67 9.50 -19.36
N VAL A 143 -8.50 10.08 -19.61
CA VAL A 143 -7.31 9.94 -18.76
C VAL A 143 -6.80 11.34 -18.44
N ARG A 144 -6.38 11.57 -17.19
CA ARG A 144 -5.61 12.76 -16.83
C ARG A 144 -4.30 12.35 -16.15
N GLY A 145 -3.25 13.07 -16.46
CA GLY A 145 -1.95 12.99 -15.79
C GLY A 145 -1.76 14.10 -14.78
N ASP A 146 -0.50 14.39 -14.45
CA ASP A 146 -0.10 15.42 -13.48
C ASP A 146 -0.49 16.85 -13.86
N ASN A 147 -0.79 17.12 -15.15
CA ASN A 147 -1.32 18.41 -15.61
C ASN A 147 -2.76 18.68 -15.19
N GLY A 148 -3.47 17.67 -14.64
CA GLY A 148 -4.83 17.77 -14.14
C GLY A 148 -5.93 17.86 -15.19
N MET A 149 -5.61 17.87 -16.49
CA MET A 149 -6.61 17.97 -17.57
C MET A 149 -7.05 16.59 -18.04
N TRP A 150 -8.37 16.39 -18.16
CA TRP A 150 -8.95 15.19 -18.73
C TRP A 150 -8.84 15.19 -20.25
N GLU A 151 -8.26 14.14 -20.80
CA GLU A 151 -8.12 13.91 -22.23
C GLU A 151 -8.88 12.66 -22.64
N GLN A 152 -9.76 12.81 -23.62
CA GLN A 152 -10.54 11.70 -24.18
C GLN A 152 -9.63 10.72 -24.91
N GLN A 153 -9.84 9.44 -24.67
CA GLN A 153 -9.11 8.35 -25.29
C GLN A 153 -9.98 7.63 -26.31
N THR A 154 -9.34 7.06 -27.31
CA THR A 154 -10.02 6.22 -28.30
C THR A 154 -10.25 4.82 -27.72
N ILE A 155 -11.49 4.38 -27.63
CA ILE A 155 -11.85 3.04 -27.24
C ILE A 155 -11.67 2.11 -28.46
N SER A 156 -10.83 1.08 -28.31
CA SER A 156 -10.45 0.20 -29.43
C SER A 156 -11.60 -0.68 -29.95
N THR A 157 -12.56 -1.01 -29.09
CA THR A 157 -13.66 -1.92 -29.42
C THR A 157 -14.90 -1.56 -28.63
N TYR A 158 -16.02 -1.30 -29.28
CA TYR A 158 -17.30 -1.04 -28.64
C TYR A 158 -18.17 -2.30 -28.59
N PRO A 159 -18.95 -2.54 -27.52
CA PRO A 159 -19.93 -3.62 -27.47
C PRO A 159 -21.18 -3.26 -28.25
N THR A 160 -21.84 -4.28 -28.81
CA THR A 160 -23.13 -4.15 -29.49
C THR A 160 -24.26 -4.88 -28.73
N SER A 161 -23.93 -5.49 -27.60
CA SER A 161 -24.83 -6.30 -26.78
C SER A 161 -24.30 -6.38 -25.35
N TYR A 162 -24.99 -7.12 -24.48
CA TYR A 162 -24.53 -7.46 -23.14
C TYR A 162 -23.43 -8.52 -23.10
N THR A 163 -22.84 -8.85 -24.24
CA THR A 163 -21.61 -9.69 -24.30
C THR A 163 -20.40 -8.78 -24.08
N PHE A 164 -19.66 -9.03 -23.00
CA PHE A 164 -18.48 -8.25 -22.67
C PHE A 164 -17.41 -8.34 -23.75
N LYS A 165 -16.90 -7.20 -24.15
CA LYS A 165 -15.78 -7.02 -25.06
C LYS A 165 -14.61 -6.43 -24.28
N LYS A 166 -13.41 -6.89 -24.55
CA LYS A 166 -12.19 -6.32 -24.02
C LYS A 166 -11.78 -5.11 -24.86
N ALA A 167 -11.53 -3.98 -24.21
CA ALA A 167 -10.96 -2.80 -24.80
C ALA A 167 -9.59 -2.52 -24.20
N THR A 168 -8.73 -1.88 -24.99
CA THR A 168 -7.35 -1.56 -24.64
C THR A 168 -7.04 -0.12 -25.03
N ILE A 169 -6.35 0.62 -24.15
CA ILE A 169 -5.90 1.99 -24.39
C ILE A 169 -4.42 2.08 -24.05
N ASP A 170 -3.62 2.63 -24.96
CA ASP A 170 -2.20 2.90 -24.74
C ASP A 170 -2.04 4.15 -23.86
N LEU A 171 -1.30 3.99 -22.76
CA LEU A 171 -1.00 5.06 -21.81
C LEU A 171 0.45 5.58 -21.94
N SER A 172 1.15 5.25 -23.03
CA SER A 172 2.56 5.64 -23.24
C SER A 172 2.78 7.14 -23.17
N LYS A 173 1.78 7.95 -23.53
CA LYS A 173 1.79 9.42 -23.40
C LYS A 173 1.98 9.89 -21.96
N TYR A 174 1.59 9.09 -20.97
CA TYR A 174 1.56 9.45 -19.55
C TYR A 174 2.70 8.82 -18.74
N LEU A 175 3.70 8.22 -19.41
CA LEU A 175 4.85 7.64 -18.73
C LEU A 175 5.57 8.70 -17.89
N GLY A 176 5.97 8.31 -16.67
CA GLY A 176 6.61 9.22 -15.72
C GLY A 176 5.65 10.05 -14.87
N GLN A 177 4.34 9.91 -15.05
CA GLN A 177 3.29 10.64 -14.34
C GLN A 177 2.45 9.70 -13.46
N ALA A 178 1.57 10.26 -12.64
CA ALA A 178 0.45 9.55 -12.07
C ALA A 178 -0.82 9.83 -12.88
N VAL A 179 -1.61 8.81 -13.17
CA VAL A 179 -2.82 8.93 -13.98
C VAL A 179 -4.08 8.54 -13.23
N GLU A 180 -5.18 9.19 -13.58
CA GLU A 180 -6.53 8.74 -13.27
C GLU A 180 -7.26 8.42 -14.56
N VAL A 181 -8.11 7.41 -14.52
CA VAL A 181 -8.98 6.98 -15.62
C VAL A 181 -10.42 7.24 -15.24
N ALA A 182 -11.20 7.80 -16.13
CA ALA A 182 -12.63 7.99 -15.94
C ALA A 182 -13.44 7.30 -17.06
N PHE A 183 -14.39 6.47 -16.65
CA PHE A 183 -15.44 5.95 -17.53
C PHE A 183 -16.64 6.89 -17.46
N VAL A 184 -16.92 7.57 -18.55
CA VAL A 184 -17.93 8.63 -18.61
C VAL A 184 -19.13 8.15 -19.40
N TYR A 185 -20.27 8.14 -18.77
CA TYR A 185 -21.56 7.80 -19.36
C TYR A 185 -22.39 9.06 -19.51
N THR A 186 -23.00 9.23 -20.68
CA THR A 186 -23.98 10.28 -20.97
C THR A 186 -25.27 9.67 -21.52
N SER A 187 -26.37 10.33 -21.30
CA SER A 187 -27.66 10.02 -21.90
C SER A 187 -28.51 11.27 -22.08
N THR A 188 -29.52 11.13 -22.89
CA THR A 188 -30.55 12.19 -23.14
C THR A 188 -31.94 11.61 -22.99
N SER A 189 -32.96 12.48 -22.97
CA SER A 189 -34.38 12.09 -23.05
C SER A 189 -34.72 11.34 -24.36
N ALA A 190 -33.85 11.42 -25.39
CA ALA A 190 -34.01 10.69 -26.63
C ALA A 190 -33.27 9.33 -26.61
N SER A 191 -32.10 9.25 -25.98
CA SER A 191 -31.28 8.04 -25.89
C SER A 191 -30.74 7.83 -24.48
N ALA A 192 -30.96 6.65 -23.92
CA ALA A 192 -30.43 6.25 -22.61
C ALA A 192 -30.09 4.75 -22.64
N GLY A 193 -28.94 4.45 -23.22
CA GLY A 193 -28.38 3.09 -23.25
C GLY A 193 -28.01 2.62 -21.85
N THR A 194 -27.62 1.36 -21.77
CA THR A 194 -27.03 0.76 -20.56
C THR A 194 -25.59 0.39 -20.86
N TRP A 195 -24.65 0.88 -20.04
CA TRP A 195 -23.24 0.56 -20.12
C TRP A 195 -22.76 -0.20 -18.89
N GLU A 196 -22.04 -1.26 -19.10
CA GLU A 196 -21.50 -2.12 -18.06
C GLU A 196 -19.97 -2.17 -18.21
N VAL A 197 -19.24 -2.00 -17.08
CA VAL A 197 -17.77 -1.99 -17.03
C VAL A 197 -17.30 -2.89 -15.91
N LYS A 198 -16.27 -3.69 -16.17
CA LYS A 198 -15.59 -4.54 -15.18
C LYS A 198 -14.15 -4.83 -15.58
N ASN A 199 -13.41 -5.52 -14.69
CA ASN A 199 -12.05 -6.02 -14.93
C ASN A 199 -11.10 -4.92 -15.44
N VAL A 200 -11.13 -3.76 -14.79
CA VAL A 200 -10.22 -2.66 -15.13
C VAL A 200 -8.82 -2.97 -14.64
N SER A 201 -7.83 -2.87 -15.52
CA SER A 201 -6.43 -3.10 -15.18
C SER A 201 -5.52 -2.13 -15.92
N ILE A 202 -4.53 -1.60 -15.21
CA ILE A 202 -3.42 -0.85 -15.81
C ILE A 202 -2.16 -1.67 -15.59
N THR A 203 -1.53 -2.07 -16.68
CA THR A 203 -0.26 -2.81 -16.67
C THR A 203 0.82 -2.01 -17.37
N GLY A 204 2.07 -2.29 -17.06
CA GLY A 204 3.21 -1.64 -17.69
C GLY A 204 4.47 -2.46 -17.56
N SER A 205 5.44 -2.22 -18.44
CA SER A 205 6.78 -2.79 -18.35
C SER A 205 7.70 -1.78 -17.68
N SER A 206 8.51 -2.25 -16.74
CA SER A 206 9.66 -1.50 -16.21
C SER A 206 10.94 -2.15 -16.75
N ASN A 207 12.02 -1.38 -16.91
CA ASN A 207 13.32 -2.00 -17.20
C ASN A 207 13.68 -2.98 -16.09
N PRO A 208 13.85 -4.27 -16.38
CA PRO A 208 14.29 -5.21 -15.36
C PRO A 208 15.72 -4.84 -14.94
N SER A 209 15.91 -4.59 -13.65
CA SER A 209 17.26 -4.55 -13.07
C SER A 209 17.77 -6.01 -13.06
N THR A 210 18.67 -6.34 -13.98
CA THR A 210 19.19 -7.70 -14.20
C THR A 210 20.36 -8.08 -13.29
N ASN A 211 20.57 -7.33 -12.20
CA ASN A 211 21.66 -7.64 -11.28
C ASN A 211 21.09 -8.22 -9.96
N PRO A 212 21.36 -9.51 -9.64
CA PRO A 212 20.92 -10.13 -8.38
C PRO A 212 21.52 -9.49 -7.12
N ASP A 213 22.56 -8.67 -7.27
CA ASP A 213 23.17 -7.89 -6.18
C ASP A 213 22.56 -6.46 -6.04
N THR A 214 21.56 -6.11 -6.85
CA THR A 214 20.91 -4.81 -6.76
C THR A 214 19.66 -4.92 -5.89
N PRO A 215 19.47 -4.00 -4.91
CA PRO A 215 18.24 -3.96 -4.13
C PRO A 215 17.03 -3.83 -5.06
N PRO A 216 15.91 -4.48 -4.77
CA PRO A 216 14.69 -4.29 -5.55
C PRO A 216 14.33 -2.81 -5.53
N THR A 217 14.46 -2.13 -6.66
CA THR A 217 14.04 -0.74 -6.82
C THR A 217 12.53 -0.71 -6.75
N GLY A 218 12.01 -0.27 -5.59
CA GLY A 218 10.59 -0.22 -5.32
C GLY A 218 9.88 0.72 -6.28
N VAL A 219 8.85 0.21 -6.87
CA VAL A 219 7.80 0.99 -7.53
C VAL A 219 7.03 1.72 -6.42
N ASN A 220 6.58 2.93 -6.64
CA ASN A 220 5.67 3.60 -5.71
C ASN A 220 4.43 2.71 -5.47
N GLY A 221 4.26 2.26 -4.22
CA GLY A 221 3.30 1.23 -3.86
C GLY A 221 3.96 -0.14 -3.78
N TYR A 222 4.52 -0.43 -2.62
CA TYR A 222 5.15 -1.73 -2.36
C TYR A 222 4.08 -2.78 -2.17
N VAL A 223 4.27 -3.94 -2.82
CA VAL A 223 3.31 -5.06 -2.82
C VAL A 223 2.89 -5.46 -1.41
N GLU A 224 3.84 -5.45 -0.47
CA GLU A 224 3.63 -5.90 0.90
C GLU A 224 3.00 -4.83 1.80
N VAL A 225 3.03 -3.56 1.46
CA VAL A 225 2.49 -2.52 2.34
C VAL A 225 0.97 -2.59 2.36
N PRO A 226 0.36 -2.86 3.53
CA PRO A 226 -1.08 -2.89 3.66
C PRO A 226 -1.71 -1.54 3.33
N PHE A 227 -2.93 -1.57 2.80
CA PHE A 227 -3.67 -0.34 2.55
C PHE A 227 -4.03 0.34 3.87
N ILE A 228 -3.73 1.63 3.98
CA ILE A 228 -4.06 2.46 5.13
C ILE A 228 -5.23 3.37 4.73
N THR A 229 -6.38 3.17 5.37
CA THR A 229 -7.59 3.96 5.10
C THR A 229 -7.42 5.41 5.58
N ASP A 230 -8.21 6.34 5.02
CA ASP A 230 -8.21 7.72 5.46
C ASP A 230 -8.60 7.86 6.94
N THR A 231 -9.51 7.01 7.42
CA THR A 231 -9.86 6.94 8.85
C THR A 231 -8.67 6.55 9.72
N GLN A 232 -7.83 5.61 9.27
CA GLN A 232 -6.60 5.25 9.97
C GLN A 232 -5.55 6.37 9.91
N ARG A 233 -5.43 7.04 8.77
CA ARG A 233 -4.52 8.20 8.60
C ARG A 233 -4.89 9.39 9.47
N ALA A 234 -6.18 9.59 9.73
CA ALA A 234 -6.69 10.68 10.56
C ALA A 234 -6.49 10.48 12.07
N LYS A 235 -6.14 9.27 12.51
CA LYS A 235 -5.90 8.98 13.93
C LYS A 235 -4.52 9.48 14.36
N GLU A 236 -4.50 10.38 15.33
CA GLU A 236 -3.24 10.97 15.83
C GLU A 236 -2.30 9.94 16.46
N GLU A 237 -2.85 8.89 17.07
CA GLU A 237 -2.08 7.81 17.70
C GLU A 237 -1.39 6.91 16.67
N LEU A 238 -1.90 6.81 15.42
CA LEU A 238 -1.31 5.98 14.40
C LEU A 238 -0.22 6.71 13.63
N LYS A 239 0.95 6.09 13.52
CA LYS A 239 2.10 6.62 12.78
C LYS A 239 2.55 5.62 11.74
N TYR A 240 2.54 6.06 10.49
CA TYR A 240 3.17 5.34 9.40
C TYR A 240 4.65 5.70 9.35
N ILE A 241 5.52 4.71 9.54
CA ILE A 241 6.97 4.89 9.65
C ILE A 241 7.65 4.10 8.55
N GLN A 242 8.63 4.72 7.89
CA GLN A 242 9.43 4.11 6.84
C GLN A 242 10.91 4.12 7.23
N HIS A 243 11.58 2.99 7.09
CA HIS A 243 13.01 2.84 7.31
C HIS A 243 13.75 2.51 6.01
N SER A 244 14.92 3.11 5.88
CA SER A 244 15.87 2.88 4.81
C SER A 244 17.29 2.91 5.37
N PHE A 245 18.24 2.36 4.63
CA PHE A 245 19.65 2.35 4.99
C PHE A 245 20.51 2.64 3.76
N ASN A 246 21.78 3.01 3.97
CA ASN A 246 22.71 3.24 2.86
C ASN A 246 23.39 1.92 2.45
N TYR A 247 23.42 1.64 1.14
CA TYR A 247 24.19 0.54 0.57
C TYR A 247 24.90 1.01 -0.71
N GLY A 248 26.24 1.02 -0.68
CA GLY A 248 27.04 1.45 -1.83
C GLY A 248 26.76 2.89 -2.29
N GLY A 249 26.48 3.80 -1.34
CA GLY A 249 26.15 5.20 -1.62
C GLY A 249 24.69 5.43 -2.08
N LYS A 250 23.85 4.41 -2.07
CA LYS A 250 22.42 4.50 -2.42
C LYS A 250 21.54 4.24 -1.22
N GLU A 251 20.46 4.98 -1.12
CA GLU A 251 19.41 4.72 -0.12
C GLU A 251 18.60 3.48 -0.55
N VAL A 252 18.55 2.48 0.32
CA VAL A 252 17.83 1.24 0.13
C VAL A 252 16.73 1.12 1.17
N ARG A 253 15.55 0.74 0.72
CA ARG A 253 14.40 0.49 1.60
C ARG A 253 14.69 -0.66 2.56
N SER A 254 14.32 -0.48 3.83
CA SER A 254 14.39 -1.52 4.86
C SER A 254 13.02 -2.15 5.12
N TYR A 255 12.17 -1.44 5.84
CA TYR A 255 10.81 -1.86 6.17
C TYR A 255 9.92 -0.67 6.45
N GLU A 256 8.62 -0.91 6.50
CA GLU A 256 7.60 0.08 6.82
C GLU A 256 6.66 -0.48 7.88
N MET A 257 6.04 0.38 8.68
CA MET A 257 5.12 -0.06 9.73
C MET A 257 4.00 0.92 9.99
N LEU A 258 2.90 0.40 10.52
CA LEU A 258 1.85 1.18 11.17
C LEU A 258 1.95 1.00 12.69
N TYR A 259 2.44 2.01 13.36
CA TYR A 259 2.69 2.01 14.79
C TYR A 259 1.64 2.80 15.55
N ASP A 260 1.12 2.24 16.64
CA ASP A 260 0.22 2.91 17.57
C ASP A 260 1.00 3.46 18.77
N THR A 261 1.02 4.78 18.87
CA THR A 261 1.77 5.49 19.94
C THR A 261 1.11 5.41 21.32
N THR A 262 -0.16 5.03 21.39
CA THR A 262 -0.88 4.80 22.65
C THR A 262 -0.62 3.38 23.15
N LEU A 263 -0.74 2.40 22.29
CA LEU A 263 -0.48 0.99 22.60
C LEU A 263 1.02 0.68 22.70
N LYS A 264 1.89 1.54 22.15
CA LYS A 264 3.34 1.32 22.04
C LYS A 264 3.66 0.03 21.25
N MET A 265 2.94 -0.20 20.16
CA MET A 265 2.99 -1.44 19.38
C MET A 265 2.74 -1.15 17.91
N ALA A 266 3.47 -1.82 17.01
CA ALA A 266 3.13 -1.85 15.59
C ALA A 266 2.01 -2.86 15.34
N TYR A 267 0.95 -2.44 14.66
CA TYR A 267 -0.07 -3.35 14.15
C TYR A 267 0.49 -4.27 13.07
N TRP A 268 1.35 -3.71 12.22
CA TRP A 268 2.06 -4.47 11.20
C TRP A 268 3.40 -3.82 10.85
N VAL A 269 4.33 -4.66 10.39
CA VAL A 269 5.60 -4.32 9.78
C VAL A 269 5.69 -5.05 8.44
N ALA A 270 5.90 -4.29 7.35
CA ALA A 270 5.91 -4.79 5.99
C ALA A 270 7.29 -4.63 5.36
N TYR A 271 7.80 -5.68 4.71
CA TYR A 271 9.15 -5.66 4.16
C TYR A 271 9.36 -6.66 3.02
N PRO A 272 10.24 -6.34 2.06
CA PRO A 272 10.71 -7.31 1.09
C PRO A 272 11.76 -8.23 1.72
N LEU A 273 11.73 -9.50 1.36
CA LEU A 273 12.71 -10.51 1.78
C LEU A 273 13.28 -11.22 0.55
N CYS A 274 14.58 -11.11 0.35
CA CYS A 274 15.31 -11.80 -0.70
C CYS A 274 16.78 -12.00 -0.30
N ALA A 275 17.57 -12.69 -1.12
CA ALA A 275 18.97 -12.98 -0.85
C ALA A 275 19.82 -11.74 -0.56
N PHE A 276 19.51 -10.60 -1.19
CA PHE A 276 20.19 -9.34 -0.93
C PHE A 276 20.13 -8.92 0.55
N TYR A 277 18.93 -8.91 1.16
CA TYR A 277 18.75 -8.45 2.54
C TYR A 277 19.32 -9.42 3.58
N THR A 278 19.35 -10.71 3.25
CA THR A 278 19.85 -11.77 4.15
C THR A 278 21.33 -12.06 3.96
N LYS A 279 22.00 -11.41 2.98
CA LYS A 279 23.44 -11.56 2.74
C LYS A 279 24.21 -11.21 4.01
N LYS A 280 24.97 -12.16 4.51
CA LYS A 280 25.69 -12.03 5.77
C LYS A 280 26.97 -11.19 5.58
N ASN A 281 26.80 -9.87 5.49
CA ASN A 281 27.90 -8.89 5.49
C ASN A 281 28.14 -8.30 6.88
N GLY A 282 27.26 -8.58 7.85
CA GLY A 282 27.33 -8.15 9.25
C GLY A 282 26.84 -9.25 10.20
N GLU A 283 26.98 -8.97 11.48
CA GLU A 283 26.49 -9.82 12.55
C GLU A 283 25.24 -9.22 13.20
N ARG A 284 24.57 -10.00 14.04
CA ARG A 284 23.49 -9.50 14.89
C ARG A 284 24.04 -8.47 15.87
N THR A 285 23.62 -7.20 15.76
CA THR A 285 24.21 -6.07 16.48
C THR A 285 23.72 -5.94 17.92
N ASN A 286 22.50 -6.41 18.23
CA ASN A 286 21.81 -6.17 19.50
C ASN A 286 21.75 -4.67 19.88
N ALA A 287 21.62 -3.79 18.90
CA ALA A 287 21.61 -2.32 19.03
C ALA A 287 20.25 -1.79 19.55
N TRP A 288 19.84 -2.30 20.71
CA TRP A 288 18.55 -1.96 21.34
C TRP A 288 18.42 -0.46 21.60
N GLY A 289 17.46 0.20 20.99
CA GLY A 289 17.30 1.64 21.10
C GLY A 289 15.96 2.19 20.64
N TYR A 290 15.77 3.46 20.86
CA TYR A 290 14.63 4.19 20.34
C TYR A 290 14.74 4.36 18.83
N ASP A 291 13.59 4.31 18.18
CA ASP A 291 13.44 4.64 16.78
C ASP A 291 13.59 6.15 16.59
N PRO A 292 14.55 6.62 15.79
CA PRO A 292 14.77 8.06 15.58
C PRO A 292 13.63 8.74 14.81
N LYS A 293 12.67 7.99 14.27
CA LYS A 293 11.51 8.54 13.54
C LYS A 293 10.38 9.00 14.45
N LEU A 294 10.43 8.67 15.74
CA LEU A 294 9.43 9.07 16.74
C LEU A 294 10.08 9.62 18.00
N PRO A 295 9.44 10.58 18.72
CA PRO A 295 9.86 10.97 20.05
C PRO A 295 9.90 9.77 21.01
N GLU A 296 10.88 9.72 21.91
CA GLU A 296 11.01 8.65 22.92
C GLU A 296 9.73 8.45 23.76
N SER A 297 9.04 9.55 24.10
CA SER A 297 7.79 9.53 24.88
C SER A 297 6.64 8.78 24.17
N LYS A 298 6.75 8.60 22.86
CA LYS A 298 5.75 7.88 22.05
C LYS A 298 6.10 6.40 21.85
N GLN A 299 7.22 5.94 22.40
CA GLN A 299 7.71 4.57 22.26
C GLN A 299 7.76 3.86 23.62
N SER A 300 7.85 2.54 23.57
CA SER A 300 8.21 1.75 24.76
C SER A 300 9.71 1.82 25.04
N THR A 301 10.11 1.49 26.27
CA THR A 301 11.52 1.33 26.64
C THR A 301 11.79 -0.14 26.96
N MET A 302 12.52 -0.81 26.07
CA MET A 302 12.83 -2.23 26.22
C MET A 302 14.33 -2.49 26.22
N LYS A 303 15.10 -1.63 26.90
CA LYS A 303 16.58 -1.73 26.98
C LYS A 303 17.03 -3.04 27.63
N LYS A 304 16.31 -3.46 28.67
CA LYS A 304 16.49 -4.74 29.34
C LYS A 304 15.39 -5.72 28.92
N GLY A 305 15.52 -7.00 29.23
CA GLY A 305 14.42 -7.94 29.10
C GLY A 305 13.17 -7.50 29.89
N LEU A 306 12.01 -7.93 29.44
CA LEU A 306 10.73 -7.54 30.05
C LEU A 306 10.40 -8.34 31.34
N GLY A 307 11.05 -9.49 31.53
CA GLY A 307 10.73 -10.41 32.63
C GLY A 307 9.40 -11.15 32.45
N HIS A 308 8.95 -11.84 33.50
CA HIS A 308 7.64 -12.51 33.54
C HIS A 308 7.38 -13.49 32.39
N GLY A 309 8.44 -14.09 31.80
CA GLY A 309 8.34 -15.01 30.69
C GLY A 309 8.15 -14.35 29.31
N TYR A 310 8.33 -13.03 29.23
CA TYR A 310 8.27 -12.27 27.97
C TYR A 310 9.65 -11.91 27.44
N ASP A 311 9.84 -12.14 26.15
CA ASP A 311 10.94 -11.63 25.34
C ASP A 311 10.57 -10.28 24.70
N ARG A 312 11.59 -9.59 24.20
CA ARG A 312 11.44 -8.50 23.23
C ARG A 312 11.21 -9.14 21.85
N GLY A 313 9.95 -9.42 21.53
CA GLY A 313 9.58 -10.09 20.29
C GLY A 313 9.72 -9.16 19.09
N HIS A 314 10.57 -9.57 18.13
CA HIS A 314 10.74 -8.84 16.88
C HIS A 314 9.54 -9.01 15.96
N GLN A 315 9.13 -7.94 15.30
CA GLN A 315 8.23 -8.02 14.15
C GLN A 315 9.05 -8.43 12.90
N ILE A 316 9.91 -7.54 12.37
CA ILE A 316 10.92 -7.97 11.39
C ILE A 316 12.14 -8.52 12.14
N PRO A 317 12.54 -9.79 11.90
CA PRO A 317 13.65 -10.39 12.61
C PRO A 317 15.01 -9.86 12.12
N SER A 318 15.97 -9.80 13.02
CA SER A 318 17.34 -9.36 12.73
C SER A 318 17.98 -10.17 11.58
N ALA A 319 17.68 -11.47 11.50
CA ALA A 319 18.20 -12.34 10.44
C ALA A 319 17.72 -11.98 9.02
N ASP A 320 16.69 -11.14 8.89
CA ASP A 320 16.17 -10.68 7.60
C ASP A 320 16.83 -9.36 7.15
N ARG A 321 17.79 -8.81 7.92
CA ARG A 321 18.50 -7.55 7.66
C ARG A 321 19.98 -7.65 8.05
N LEU A 322 20.73 -8.54 7.37
CA LEU A 322 22.15 -8.78 7.63
C LEU A 322 23.08 -8.14 6.57
N VAL A 323 22.52 -7.41 5.61
CA VAL A 323 23.29 -6.85 4.47
C VAL A 323 24.19 -5.69 4.89
N THR A 324 23.80 -4.91 5.92
CA THR A 324 24.64 -3.88 6.55
C THR A 324 24.37 -3.83 8.05
N GLU A 325 25.34 -3.31 8.81
CA GLU A 325 25.16 -3.03 10.24
C GLU A 325 23.98 -2.07 10.47
N GLU A 326 23.86 -0.99 9.67
CA GLU A 326 22.76 -0.03 9.75
C GLU A 326 21.40 -0.70 9.58
N SER A 327 21.25 -1.56 8.56
CA SER A 327 19.98 -2.28 8.34
C SER A 327 19.66 -3.23 9.49
N ASN A 328 20.66 -3.84 10.10
CA ASN A 328 20.48 -4.71 11.24
C ASN A 328 20.13 -3.92 12.51
N ASN A 329 20.79 -2.79 12.78
CA ASN A 329 20.49 -1.92 13.91
C ASN A 329 19.02 -1.48 13.93
N GLN A 330 18.44 -1.19 12.77
CA GLN A 330 17.04 -0.79 12.63
C GLN A 330 16.06 -1.86 13.12
N THR A 331 16.42 -3.14 13.04
CA THR A 331 15.56 -4.23 13.55
C THR A 331 15.48 -4.26 15.07
N PHE A 332 16.37 -3.57 15.79
CA PHE A 332 16.40 -3.48 17.24
C PHE A 332 15.71 -2.22 17.80
N TYR A 333 15.09 -1.40 16.96
CA TYR A 333 14.28 -0.29 17.45
C TYR A 333 13.09 -0.79 18.27
N TYR A 334 12.78 -0.10 19.36
CA TYR A 334 11.68 -0.47 20.25
C TYR A 334 10.32 -0.44 19.54
N THR A 335 10.18 0.34 18.47
CA THR A 335 8.98 0.34 17.61
C THR A 335 8.76 -1.00 16.91
N ASN A 336 9.82 -1.77 16.69
CA ASN A 336 9.77 -3.11 16.09
C ASN A 336 9.53 -4.23 17.13
N MET A 337 9.38 -3.88 18.41
CA MET A 337 9.28 -4.84 19.51
C MET A 337 7.88 -4.91 20.11
N THR A 338 7.50 -6.11 20.52
CA THR A 338 6.32 -6.35 21.34
C THR A 338 6.64 -7.30 22.49
N PRO A 339 5.90 -7.23 23.62
CA PRO A 339 5.98 -8.28 24.63
C PRO A 339 5.52 -9.62 24.02
N GLN A 340 6.43 -10.56 23.83
CA GLN A 340 6.13 -11.87 23.28
C GLN A 340 6.55 -12.97 24.25
N LEU A 341 5.65 -13.91 24.55
CA LEU A 341 5.98 -15.04 25.40
C LEU A 341 7.19 -15.80 24.86
N SER A 342 8.19 -16.03 25.72
CA SER A 342 9.42 -16.73 25.32
C SER A 342 9.12 -18.13 24.75
N GLY A 343 8.11 -18.80 25.31
CA GLY A 343 7.65 -20.12 24.83
C GLY A 343 6.98 -20.10 23.45
N LEU A 344 6.61 -18.93 22.91
CA LEU A 344 6.20 -18.74 21.52
C LEU A 344 7.37 -18.24 20.68
N ASN A 345 8.02 -17.15 21.11
CA ASN A 345 9.06 -16.45 20.38
C ASN A 345 10.22 -17.36 20.00
N GLN A 346 10.74 -18.13 20.96
CA GLN A 346 11.94 -18.99 20.78
C GLN A 346 11.61 -20.36 20.18
N LYS A 347 10.35 -20.65 19.85
CA LYS A 347 9.89 -21.95 19.34
C LYS A 347 9.10 -21.79 18.04
N THR A 348 7.80 -21.90 18.07
CA THR A 348 6.94 -21.89 16.85
C THR A 348 7.15 -20.62 16.00
N TRP A 349 7.29 -19.44 16.64
CA TRP A 349 7.54 -18.21 15.90
C TRP A 349 8.90 -18.22 15.20
N GLN A 350 9.97 -18.64 15.90
CA GLN A 350 11.30 -18.81 15.33
C GLN A 350 11.33 -19.82 14.18
N GLN A 351 10.58 -20.95 14.31
CA GLN A 351 10.44 -21.94 13.23
C GLN A 351 9.81 -21.30 11.97
N LEU A 352 8.75 -20.50 12.15
CA LEU A 352 8.11 -19.79 11.03
C LEU A 352 9.08 -18.82 10.36
N GLU A 353 9.82 -18.01 11.11
CA GLU A 353 10.82 -17.09 10.58
C GLU A 353 11.93 -17.80 9.81
N ALA A 354 12.41 -18.92 10.34
CA ALA A 354 13.39 -19.75 9.65
C ALA A 354 12.83 -20.32 8.34
N ALA A 355 11.58 -20.77 8.36
CA ALA A 355 10.90 -21.30 7.17
C ALA A 355 10.70 -20.21 6.08
N LEU A 356 10.41 -18.97 6.45
CA LEU A 356 10.34 -17.88 5.47
C LEU A 356 11.65 -17.75 4.68
N ARG A 357 12.78 -17.80 5.35
CA ARG A 357 14.11 -17.71 4.72
C ARG A 357 14.52 -18.95 3.94
N SER A 358 14.26 -20.16 4.47
CA SER A 358 14.77 -21.41 3.91
C SER A 358 13.83 -22.11 2.93
N LYS A 359 12.53 -21.93 3.07
CA LYS A 359 11.51 -22.63 2.29
C LYS A 359 10.79 -21.72 1.29
N TYR A 360 10.35 -20.54 1.72
CA TYR A 360 9.49 -19.67 0.89
C TYR A 360 10.29 -18.68 0.05
N MET A 361 11.26 -17.99 0.63
CA MET A 361 12.12 -17.02 -0.06
C MET A 361 12.83 -17.60 -1.31
N PRO A 362 13.41 -18.81 -1.29
CA PRO A 362 14.12 -19.37 -2.45
C PRO A 362 13.22 -19.70 -3.64
N THR A 363 11.89 -19.65 -3.47
CA THR A 363 10.92 -19.97 -4.55
C THR A 363 10.51 -18.75 -5.38
N THR A 364 11.06 -17.58 -5.09
CA THR A 364 10.69 -16.32 -5.73
C THR A 364 11.86 -15.33 -5.73
N ASP A 365 11.86 -14.36 -6.63
CA ASP A 365 12.86 -13.28 -6.65
C ASP A 365 12.78 -12.40 -5.39
N THR A 366 11.56 -12.15 -4.93
CA THR A 366 11.28 -11.40 -3.71
C THR A 366 10.06 -11.99 -3.03
N LEU A 367 10.22 -12.39 -1.78
CA LEU A 367 9.12 -12.73 -0.89
C LEU A 367 8.66 -11.44 -0.20
N TYR A 368 7.42 -11.05 -0.42
CA TYR A 368 6.80 -9.91 0.24
C TYR A 368 6.21 -10.38 1.56
N VAL A 369 6.60 -9.75 2.67
CA VAL A 369 6.23 -10.18 4.02
C VAL A 369 5.53 -9.05 4.74
N VAL A 370 4.40 -9.37 5.38
CA VAL A 370 3.78 -8.53 6.42
C VAL A 370 3.74 -9.36 7.69
N THR A 371 4.32 -8.86 8.74
CA THR A 371 4.25 -9.44 10.07
C THR A 371 3.52 -8.49 11.00
N GLY A 372 2.81 -8.99 12.00
CA GLY A 372 2.08 -8.09 12.87
C GLY A 372 1.59 -8.74 14.16
N ALA A 373 1.02 -7.88 15.00
CA ALA A 373 0.51 -8.24 16.30
C ALA A 373 -0.81 -7.50 16.55
N MET A 374 -1.80 -8.18 17.10
CA MET A 374 -3.12 -7.61 17.38
C MET A 374 -3.42 -7.62 18.87
N PRO A 375 -3.83 -6.47 19.44
CA PRO A 375 -4.10 -6.33 20.88
C PRO A 375 -5.45 -6.92 21.29
N THR A 376 -6.31 -7.20 20.30
CA THR A 376 -7.68 -7.70 20.50
C THR A 376 -8.01 -8.82 19.51
N THR A 377 -9.08 -9.56 19.80
CA THR A 377 -9.77 -10.46 18.86
C THR A 377 -11.23 -10.02 18.74
N ALA A 378 -12.00 -10.63 17.85
CA ALA A 378 -13.44 -10.38 17.74
C ALA A 378 -14.18 -10.76 19.06
N GLU A 379 -13.73 -11.81 19.72
CA GLU A 379 -14.32 -12.33 20.97
C GLU A 379 -13.78 -11.64 22.23
N ASN A 380 -12.59 -11.01 22.12
CA ASN A 380 -11.96 -10.34 23.27
C ASN A 380 -11.38 -8.98 22.86
N THR A 381 -12.18 -7.93 23.06
CA THR A 381 -11.82 -6.54 22.76
C THR A 381 -11.07 -5.85 23.91
N THR A 382 -10.88 -6.52 25.06
CA THR A 382 -10.14 -5.96 26.20
C THR A 382 -8.64 -6.01 25.93
N ILE A 383 -8.00 -4.84 25.91
CA ILE A 383 -6.55 -4.74 25.78
C ILE A 383 -5.90 -4.99 27.14
N THR A 384 -4.89 -5.84 27.16
CA THR A 384 -4.08 -6.09 28.36
C THR A 384 -2.73 -5.40 28.23
N TYR A 385 -2.19 -4.95 29.33
CA TYR A 385 -0.94 -4.19 29.38
C TYR A 385 0.04 -4.82 30.36
N MET A 386 1.32 -4.55 30.13
CA MET A 386 2.38 -4.72 31.11
C MET A 386 3.24 -3.45 31.16
N LYS A 387 4.10 -3.33 32.18
CA LYS A 387 5.02 -2.20 32.30
C LYS A 387 6.31 -2.47 31.52
N ASP A 388 6.75 -1.46 30.79
CA ASP A 388 8.09 -1.42 30.21
C ASP A 388 9.18 -1.11 31.24
N ASN A 389 10.43 -0.95 30.82
CA ASN A 389 11.55 -0.69 31.74
C ASN A 389 11.51 0.70 32.42
N LYS A 390 10.64 1.61 32.00
CA LYS A 390 10.39 2.92 32.62
C LYS A 390 9.04 2.99 33.35
N GLY A 391 8.32 1.87 33.46
CA GLY A 391 7.01 1.79 34.13
C GLY A 391 5.85 2.29 33.28
N VAL A 392 6.05 2.45 31.95
CA VAL A 392 5.00 2.84 31.01
C VAL A 392 4.21 1.62 30.57
N ASP A 393 2.90 1.78 30.41
CA ASP A 393 2.04 0.71 29.89
C ASP A 393 2.32 0.44 28.41
N ILE A 394 2.54 -0.83 28.10
CA ILE A 394 2.69 -1.35 26.75
C ILE A 394 1.69 -2.48 26.52
N ALA A 395 1.02 -2.50 25.37
CA ALA A 395 0.02 -3.50 25.07
C ALA A 395 0.65 -4.88 24.88
N ILE A 396 -0.02 -5.90 25.44
CA ILE A 396 0.30 -7.30 25.21
C ILE A 396 -0.59 -7.80 24.07
N PRO A 397 -0.04 -8.26 22.94
CA PRO A 397 -0.83 -8.82 21.85
C PRO A 397 -1.65 -10.03 22.27
N LYS A 398 -2.81 -10.24 21.64
CA LYS A 398 -3.61 -11.46 21.76
C LYS A 398 -3.17 -12.54 20.77
N TYR A 399 -2.68 -12.11 19.61
CA TYR A 399 -2.12 -13.01 18.61
C TYR A 399 -1.10 -12.29 17.72
N TYR A 400 -0.28 -13.08 17.07
CA TYR A 400 0.67 -12.67 16.06
C TYR A 400 0.28 -13.25 14.70
N PHE A 401 0.70 -12.58 13.64
CA PHE A 401 0.51 -13.07 12.28
C PHE A 401 1.70 -12.80 11.38
N LYS A 402 1.83 -13.61 10.34
CA LYS A 402 2.65 -13.30 9.16
C LYS A 402 1.81 -13.59 7.92
N ALA A 403 1.83 -12.66 6.96
CA ALA A 403 1.31 -12.87 5.61
C ALA A 403 2.48 -12.80 4.64
N ILE A 404 2.49 -13.67 3.65
CA ILE A 404 3.53 -13.73 2.62
C ILE A 404 2.91 -13.74 1.22
N CYS A 405 3.62 -13.13 0.29
CA CYS A 405 3.23 -13.09 -1.12
C CYS A 405 4.47 -13.25 -2.00
N ALA A 406 4.38 -14.13 -3.00
CA ALA A 406 5.28 -14.17 -4.14
C ALA A 406 4.50 -13.71 -5.37
N LEU A 407 5.07 -12.78 -6.13
CA LEU A 407 4.46 -12.22 -7.34
C LEU A 407 5.35 -12.48 -8.54
N ASN A 408 4.83 -13.20 -9.52
CA ASN A 408 5.43 -13.24 -10.85
C ASN A 408 5.10 -11.94 -11.57
N ARG A 409 6.07 -11.05 -11.68
CA ARG A 409 5.87 -9.71 -12.27
C ARG A 409 5.60 -9.76 -13.78
N THR A 410 5.95 -10.85 -14.45
CA THR A 410 5.72 -11.02 -15.89
C THR A 410 4.29 -11.49 -16.18
N THR A 411 3.78 -12.45 -15.41
CA THR A 411 2.44 -13.02 -15.63
C THR A 411 1.36 -12.37 -14.78
N GLY A 412 1.73 -11.67 -13.71
CA GLY A 412 0.79 -11.16 -12.70
C GLY A 412 0.26 -12.22 -11.74
N GLU A 413 0.70 -13.48 -11.89
CA GLU A 413 0.31 -14.55 -10.98
C GLU A 413 0.95 -14.38 -9.61
N ALA A 414 0.17 -14.63 -8.57
CA ALA A 414 0.66 -14.55 -7.20
C ALA A 414 0.37 -15.82 -6.42
N LYS A 415 1.25 -16.11 -5.46
CA LYS A 415 1.00 -17.08 -4.39
C LYS A 415 0.96 -16.31 -3.09
N THR A 416 -0.03 -16.59 -2.26
CA THR A 416 -0.13 -15.97 -0.94
C THR A 416 -0.44 -16.99 0.12
N LEU A 417 0.04 -16.74 1.33
CA LEU A 417 -0.22 -17.57 2.49
C LEU A 417 -0.20 -16.70 3.74
N ALA A 418 -0.95 -17.05 4.76
CA ALA A 418 -0.89 -16.37 6.04
C ALA A 418 -0.82 -17.37 7.20
N PHE A 419 -0.32 -16.89 8.32
CA PHE A 419 -0.20 -17.63 9.58
C PHE A 419 -0.74 -16.75 10.70
N LYS A 420 -1.61 -17.31 11.54
CA LYS A 420 -2.12 -16.66 12.76
C LYS A 420 -1.82 -17.56 13.95
N ILE A 421 -1.07 -17.04 14.90
CA ILE A 421 -0.67 -17.79 16.11
C ILE A 421 -1.12 -17.01 17.34
N ASP A 422 -1.99 -17.64 18.15
CA ASP A 422 -2.42 -17.05 19.41
C ASP A 422 -1.22 -16.84 20.35
N HIS A 423 -1.28 -15.79 21.15
CA HIS A 423 -0.19 -15.44 22.06
C HIS A 423 -0.17 -16.36 23.28
N LYS A 424 0.24 -17.60 23.06
CA LYS A 424 0.45 -18.63 24.08
C LYS A 424 1.75 -19.36 23.82
N ALA A 425 2.36 -19.90 24.87
CA ALA A 425 3.55 -20.76 24.72
C ALA A 425 3.20 -22.00 23.91
N THR A 426 3.91 -22.25 22.83
CA THR A 426 3.74 -23.43 21.97
C THR A 426 5.02 -23.78 21.24
N ASN A 427 5.21 -25.06 20.98
CA ASN A 427 6.29 -25.62 20.15
C ASN A 427 5.71 -26.44 18.98
N ASP A 428 4.48 -26.20 18.63
CA ASP A 428 3.81 -26.87 17.51
C ASP A 428 4.49 -26.51 16.18
N ASN A 429 4.27 -27.34 15.20
CA ASN A 429 4.66 -27.02 13.83
C ASN A 429 3.89 -25.77 13.37
N TYR A 430 4.60 -24.75 12.86
CA TYR A 430 3.99 -23.50 12.37
C TYR A 430 2.93 -23.74 11.28
N MET A 431 3.00 -24.85 10.55
CA MET A 431 2.01 -25.21 9.52
C MET A 431 0.59 -25.46 10.10
N ASN A 432 0.49 -25.74 11.40
CA ASN A 432 -0.82 -25.89 12.08
C ASN A 432 -1.58 -24.56 12.18
N TYR A 433 -0.93 -23.45 11.91
CA TYR A 433 -1.46 -22.09 12.04
C TYR A 433 -1.70 -21.38 10.71
N VAL A 434 -1.69 -22.15 9.62
CA VAL A 434 -1.95 -21.63 8.27
C VAL A 434 -3.40 -21.20 8.14
N ILE A 435 -3.59 -20.01 7.63
CA ILE A 435 -4.87 -19.46 7.16
C ILE A 435 -4.69 -18.81 5.79
N SER A 436 -5.76 -18.44 5.13
CA SER A 436 -5.68 -17.63 3.94
C SER A 436 -5.41 -16.15 4.26
N VAL A 437 -4.84 -15.41 3.32
CA VAL A 437 -4.68 -13.95 3.47
C VAL A 437 -6.06 -13.29 3.58
N ALA A 438 -7.06 -13.75 2.84
CA ALA A 438 -8.43 -13.23 2.93
C ALA A 438 -9.04 -13.42 4.33
N GLU A 439 -8.77 -14.56 4.98
CA GLU A 439 -9.20 -14.77 6.37
C GLU A 439 -8.45 -13.86 7.34
N LEU A 440 -7.15 -13.64 7.13
CA LEU A 440 -6.38 -12.72 7.95
C LEU A 440 -6.89 -11.27 7.79
N GLU A 441 -7.26 -10.85 6.57
CA GLU A 441 -7.89 -9.54 6.32
C GLU A 441 -9.19 -9.38 7.11
N ARG A 442 -10.04 -10.42 7.12
CA ARG A 442 -11.29 -10.44 7.90
C ARG A 442 -11.05 -10.31 9.41
N LEU A 443 -10.01 -10.97 9.93
CA LEU A 443 -9.69 -10.97 11.36
C LEU A 443 -9.07 -9.66 11.84
N THR A 444 -8.27 -9.00 11.00
CA THR A 444 -7.49 -7.82 11.38
C THR A 444 -8.13 -6.50 10.95
N GLY A 445 -9.01 -6.53 9.94
CA GLY A 445 -9.56 -5.34 9.30
C GLY A 445 -8.57 -4.58 8.42
N PHE A 446 -7.37 -5.12 8.18
CA PHE A 446 -6.39 -4.58 7.24
C PHE A 446 -6.52 -5.24 5.87
N THR A 447 -6.20 -4.51 4.80
CA THR A 447 -6.07 -5.07 3.45
C THR A 447 -4.59 -5.32 3.16
N PHE A 448 -4.20 -6.59 3.08
CA PHE A 448 -2.85 -7.02 2.77
C PHE A 448 -2.65 -7.17 1.26
N PHE A 449 -1.45 -6.87 0.77
CA PHE A 449 -1.11 -6.99 -0.65
C PHE A 449 -2.19 -6.36 -1.54
N PRO A 450 -2.48 -5.04 -1.40
CA PRO A 450 -3.64 -4.41 -2.03
C PRO A 450 -3.63 -4.48 -3.56
N SER A 451 -2.46 -4.63 -4.19
CA SER A 451 -2.30 -4.79 -5.63
C SER A 451 -2.52 -6.23 -6.14
N ILE A 452 -2.69 -7.20 -5.25
CA ILE A 452 -2.85 -8.61 -5.60
C ILE A 452 -4.34 -8.95 -5.75
N ASP A 453 -4.69 -9.58 -6.89
CA ASP A 453 -6.05 -10.04 -7.16
C ASP A 453 -6.58 -10.91 -5.99
N PRO A 454 -7.76 -10.62 -5.46
CA PRO A 454 -8.37 -11.35 -4.34
C PRO A 454 -8.48 -12.86 -4.54
N LYS A 455 -8.52 -13.35 -5.79
CA LYS A 455 -8.53 -14.79 -6.08
C LYS A 455 -7.31 -15.52 -5.51
N TYR A 456 -6.14 -14.86 -5.51
CA TYR A 456 -4.90 -15.43 -4.97
C TYR A 456 -4.83 -15.39 -3.44
N LYS A 457 -5.67 -14.59 -2.77
CA LYS A 457 -5.67 -14.43 -1.31
C LYS A 457 -6.44 -15.52 -0.57
N LYS A 458 -7.13 -16.41 -1.29
CA LYS A 458 -7.98 -17.48 -0.70
C LYS A 458 -7.22 -18.77 -0.42
N SER A 459 -5.98 -18.90 -0.89
CA SER A 459 -5.20 -20.13 -0.73
C SER A 459 -4.75 -20.34 0.72
N THR A 460 -4.72 -21.59 1.14
CA THR A 460 -4.09 -22.10 2.37
C THR A 460 -2.93 -23.04 2.06
N SER A 461 -2.43 -23.01 0.84
CA SER A 461 -1.25 -23.75 0.37
C SER A 461 -0.36 -22.84 -0.47
N TRP A 462 0.95 -23.17 -0.46
CA TRP A 462 1.97 -22.39 -1.17
C TRP A 462 2.28 -22.95 -2.56
#